data_5e4f6c280487abb70841a77bbae088e9
#
_entry.id   5e4f6c280487abb70841a77bbae088e9
#
_cell.length_a   1.000
_cell.length_b   1.000
_cell.length_c   1.000
_cell.angle_alpha   90.00
_cell.angle_beta   90.00
_cell.angle_gamma   90.00
#
_symmetry.space_group_name_H-M   'P 1'
#
loop_
_entity.id
_entity.type
_entity.pdbx_description
1 polymer ?
#
loop_
_entity_poly.entity_id
_entity_poly.type
_entity_poly.pdbx_seq_one_letter_code
_entity_poly.pdbx_strand_id
1 'polypeptide(L)'
;MRTAARLVRTGEVEDRRAEERQTMVLRVAILRQGTVSSFCLVRNISPRGVQVRLYGPVEAGCDVELRIGDEQPLSGKVVWVDQQNAGIEFGADLERDALLRVTERLAPARRRASPRADASARAILRTAGRTYVGELRDISATGAKIDLGRSAEPGSAVMVTLPELPSVKAYVRWADGQYVGLAFETPLPMQIIAACLGRCVNVSG
;
A
#
# COMPACT_ATOMS: atom_id res chain seq x y z
N MET A 1 -4.59 -47.15 -56.93
CA MET A 1 -4.06 -47.18 -55.56
C MET A 1 -3.85 -45.71 -55.13
N ARG A 2 -4.73 -45.17 -54.28
CA ARG A 2 -4.65 -43.81 -53.77
C ARG A 2 -4.51 -43.92 -52.29
N THR A 3 -3.31 -43.56 -51.79
CA THR A 3 -2.98 -43.51 -50.38
C THR A 3 -3.58 -42.25 -49.77
N ALA A 4 -4.48 -42.41 -48.83
CA ALA A 4 -5.07 -41.32 -48.06
C ALA A 4 -4.08 -40.86 -46.98
N ALA A 5 -3.61 -39.63 -47.08
CA ALA A 5 -2.85 -38.95 -46.02
C ALA A 5 -3.80 -38.54 -44.89
N ARG A 6 -3.54 -39.10 -43.72
CA ARG A 6 -4.25 -38.82 -42.47
C ARG A 6 -3.76 -37.47 -41.94
N LEU A 7 -4.59 -36.42 -42.02
CA LEU A 7 -4.32 -35.16 -41.29
C LEU A 7 -4.35 -35.40 -39.81
N VAL A 8 -3.20 -35.22 -39.17
CA VAL A 8 -3.09 -35.10 -37.71
C VAL A 8 -3.62 -33.72 -37.34
N ARG A 9 -4.76 -33.67 -36.70
CA ARG A 9 -5.26 -32.47 -36.02
C ARG A 9 -4.29 -32.13 -34.90
N THR A 10 -3.52 -31.07 -35.09
CA THR A 10 -2.81 -30.38 -34.01
C THR A 10 -3.85 -29.86 -33.06
N GLY A 11 -3.84 -30.36 -31.82
CA GLY A 11 -4.73 -29.91 -30.78
C GLY A 11 -4.53 -28.42 -30.55
N GLU A 12 -5.59 -27.68 -30.67
CA GLU A 12 -5.72 -26.34 -30.12
C GLU A 12 -5.50 -26.44 -28.61
N VAL A 13 -4.33 -25.98 -28.17
CA VAL A 13 -4.15 -25.62 -26.77
C VAL A 13 -4.98 -24.34 -26.60
N GLU A 14 -6.26 -24.52 -26.30
CA GLU A 14 -7.11 -23.43 -25.86
C GLU A 14 -6.37 -22.70 -24.74
N ASP A 15 -6.02 -21.47 -25.04
CA ASP A 15 -5.45 -20.53 -24.09
C ASP A 15 -6.52 -20.23 -23.01
N ARG A 16 -6.61 -21.12 -22.01
CA ARG A 16 -7.46 -20.95 -20.82
C ARG A 16 -7.14 -19.68 -20.01
N ARG A 17 -6.14 -18.89 -20.42
CA ARG A 17 -5.82 -17.59 -19.82
C ARG A 17 -6.73 -16.46 -20.29
N ALA A 18 -7.58 -16.68 -21.33
CA ALA A 18 -8.43 -15.65 -21.90
C ALA A 18 -9.77 -15.43 -21.16
N GLU A 19 -10.19 -16.28 -20.24
CA GLU A 19 -11.54 -16.20 -19.65
C GLU A 19 -11.63 -15.59 -18.24
N GLU A 20 -10.55 -15.49 -17.49
CA GLU A 20 -10.54 -14.72 -16.26
C GLU A 20 -10.12 -13.27 -16.57
N ARG A 21 -11.05 -12.44 -17.03
CA ARG A 21 -10.81 -11.02 -17.27
C ARG A 21 -10.30 -10.37 -15.98
N GLN A 22 -9.01 -10.08 -15.96
CA GLN A 22 -8.39 -9.27 -14.94
C GLN A 22 -9.06 -7.91 -14.91
N THR A 23 -9.72 -7.58 -13.82
CA THR A 23 -10.30 -6.25 -13.66
C THR A 23 -9.17 -5.26 -13.39
N MET A 24 -9.02 -4.26 -14.26
CA MET A 24 -8.04 -3.19 -14.07
C MET A 24 -8.46 -2.36 -12.85
N VAL A 25 -7.62 -2.35 -11.83
CA VAL A 25 -7.82 -1.60 -10.59
C VAL A 25 -6.61 -0.70 -10.39
N LEU A 26 -6.83 0.61 -10.29
CA LEU A 26 -5.77 1.55 -9.91
C LEU A 26 -5.99 1.98 -8.48
N ARG A 27 -5.61 1.17 -7.51
CA ARG A 27 -5.78 1.45 -6.08
C ARG A 27 -4.47 1.30 -5.32
N VAL A 28 -4.20 2.28 -4.50
CA VAL A 28 -3.09 2.20 -3.55
C VAL A 28 -3.45 1.19 -2.47
N ALA A 29 -2.50 0.31 -2.18
CA ALA A 29 -2.60 -0.72 -1.16
C ALA A 29 -1.32 -0.75 -0.31
N ILE A 30 -1.40 -1.45 0.81
CA ILE A 30 -0.27 -1.73 1.67
C ILE A 30 0.09 -3.20 1.49
N LEU A 31 1.35 -3.44 1.18
CA LEU A 31 1.94 -4.76 1.12
C LEU A 31 2.82 -4.95 2.35
N ARG A 32 2.54 -5.98 3.14
CA ARG A 32 3.28 -6.32 4.34
C ARG A 32 4.01 -7.65 4.14
N GLN A 33 5.30 -7.66 4.43
CA GLN A 33 6.16 -8.85 4.47
C GLN A 33 6.79 -8.93 5.85
N GLY A 34 6.31 -9.84 6.70
CA GLY A 34 6.71 -9.90 8.10
C GLY A 34 6.39 -8.60 8.84
N THR A 35 7.41 -7.93 9.37
CA THR A 35 7.28 -6.63 10.06
C THR A 35 7.38 -5.42 9.11
N VAL A 36 7.78 -5.65 7.85
CA VAL A 36 8.00 -4.58 6.86
C VAL A 36 6.70 -4.28 6.12
N SER A 37 6.30 -3.02 6.13
CA SER A 37 5.17 -2.52 5.35
C SER A 37 5.65 -1.60 4.25
N SER A 38 5.15 -1.78 3.03
CA SER A 38 5.40 -0.88 1.91
C SER A 38 4.11 -0.56 1.17
N PHE A 39 4.11 0.55 0.42
CA PHE A 39 3.00 0.84 -0.48
C PHE A 39 3.17 0.11 -1.80
N CYS A 40 2.04 -0.27 -2.38
CA CYS A 40 1.98 -0.74 -3.76
C CYS A 40 0.73 -0.17 -4.47
N LEU A 41 0.74 -0.21 -5.78
CA LEU A 41 -0.42 0.14 -6.60
C LEU A 41 -0.96 -1.15 -7.23
N VAL A 42 -2.17 -1.53 -6.87
CA VAL A 42 -2.89 -2.64 -7.50
C VAL A 42 -3.20 -2.25 -8.95
N ARG A 43 -2.76 -3.08 -9.90
CA ARG A 43 -2.95 -2.88 -11.34
C ARG A 43 -4.08 -3.74 -11.87
N ASN A 44 -4.01 -5.02 -11.58
CA ASN A 44 -4.99 -6.01 -11.98
C ASN A 44 -5.26 -6.94 -10.81
N ILE A 45 -6.49 -7.42 -10.70
CA ILE A 45 -6.88 -8.42 -9.70
C ILE A 45 -7.78 -9.47 -10.34
N SER A 46 -7.62 -10.71 -9.94
CA SER A 46 -8.44 -11.87 -10.29
C SER A 46 -8.77 -12.67 -9.03
N PRO A 47 -9.65 -13.67 -9.08
CA PRO A 47 -9.91 -14.53 -7.94
C PRO A 47 -8.65 -15.19 -7.35
N ARG A 48 -7.66 -15.52 -8.19
CA ARG A 48 -6.45 -16.26 -7.80
C ARG A 48 -5.25 -15.40 -7.46
N GLY A 49 -5.27 -14.11 -7.79
CA GLY A 49 -4.10 -13.29 -7.54
C GLY A 49 -4.23 -11.85 -8.01
N VAL A 50 -3.15 -11.13 -7.81
CA VAL A 50 -3.09 -9.70 -8.07
C VAL A 50 -1.75 -9.32 -8.69
N GLN A 51 -1.77 -8.39 -9.62
CA GLN A 51 -0.58 -7.70 -10.11
C GLN A 51 -0.48 -6.33 -9.45
N VAL A 52 0.66 -6.04 -8.87
CA VAL A 52 0.94 -4.78 -8.20
C VAL A 52 2.18 -4.10 -8.78
N ARG A 53 2.20 -2.77 -8.73
CA ARG A 53 3.42 -1.99 -8.86
C ARG A 53 3.95 -1.69 -7.46
N LEU A 54 5.20 -2.06 -7.22
CA LEU A 54 5.89 -1.90 -5.95
C LEU A 54 6.48 -0.51 -5.81
N TYR A 55 6.47 0.02 -4.59
CA TYR A 55 7.20 1.24 -4.19
C TYR A 55 8.26 0.95 -3.12
N GLY A 56 8.43 -0.31 -2.72
CA GLY A 56 9.46 -0.78 -1.82
C GLY A 56 10.00 -2.14 -2.25
N PRO A 57 11.08 -2.62 -1.63
CA PRO A 57 11.67 -3.91 -1.96
C PRO A 57 10.73 -5.06 -1.53
N VAL A 58 10.60 -6.04 -2.39
CA VAL A 58 9.88 -7.31 -2.15
C VAL A 58 10.59 -8.40 -2.93
N GLU A 59 10.71 -9.57 -2.37
CA GLU A 59 11.37 -10.72 -2.99
C GLU A 59 10.36 -11.76 -3.47
N ALA A 60 10.66 -12.42 -4.59
CA ALA A 60 9.85 -13.55 -5.05
C ALA A 60 9.97 -14.73 -4.07
N GLY A 61 8.88 -15.47 -3.90
CA GLY A 61 8.81 -16.60 -2.99
C GLY A 61 8.40 -16.26 -1.56
N CYS A 62 8.31 -14.98 -1.20
CA CYS A 62 7.89 -14.54 0.14
C CYS A 62 6.38 -14.56 0.33
N ASP A 63 5.94 -14.87 1.54
CA ASP A 63 4.55 -14.69 1.97
C ASP A 63 4.31 -13.22 2.32
N VAL A 64 3.16 -12.71 1.89
CA VAL A 64 2.78 -11.30 2.04
C VAL A 64 1.32 -11.18 2.41
N GLU A 65 0.99 -10.04 3.02
CA GLU A 65 -0.37 -9.60 3.25
C GLU A 65 -0.64 -8.31 2.45
N LEU A 66 -1.66 -8.32 1.61
CA LEU A 66 -2.10 -7.17 0.84
C LEU A 66 -3.35 -6.57 1.45
N ARG A 67 -3.28 -5.31 1.90
CA ARG A 67 -4.42 -4.56 2.43
C ARG A 67 -4.82 -3.45 1.46
N ILE A 68 -6.04 -3.52 0.95
CA ILE A 68 -6.60 -2.56 0.00
C ILE A 68 -7.68 -1.73 0.71
N GLY A 69 -7.35 -0.48 1.04
CA GLY A 69 -8.23 0.39 1.82
C GLY A 69 -8.47 -0.15 3.24
N ASP A 70 -9.73 -0.19 3.65
CA ASP A 70 -10.16 -0.69 4.97
C ASP A 70 -10.64 -2.16 4.92
N GLU A 71 -10.40 -2.86 3.81
CA GLU A 71 -10.76 -4.27 3.67
C GLU A 71 -9.84 -5.18 4.50
N GLN A 72 -10.31 -6.40 4.76
CA GLN A 72 -9.49 -7.43 5.40
C GLN A 72 -8.25 -7.70 4.57
N PRO A 73 -7.09 -7.90 5.19
CA PRO A 73 -5.86 -8.24 4.47
C PRO A 73 -6.03 -9.55 3.70
N LEU A 74 -5.51 -9.56 2.48
CA LEU A 74 -5.46 -10.74 1.61
C LEU A 74 -4.08 -11.36 1.74
N SER A 75 -4.01 -12.59 2.21
CA SER A 75 -2.77 -13.35 2.30
C SER A 75 -2.43 -13.95 0.93
N GLY A 76 -1.16 -13.93 0.58
CA GLY A 76 -0.69 -14.48 -0.68
C GLY A 76 0.82 -14.64 -0.71
N LYS A 77 1.31 -15.22 -1.81
CA LYS A 77 2.72 -15.45 -2.05
C LYS A 77 3.17 -14.69 -3.29
N VAL A 78 4.31 -14.01 -3.20
CA VAL A 78 4.92 -13.35 -4.35
C VAL A 78 5.49 -14.41 -5.29
N VAL A 79 4.89 -14.58 -6.46
CA VAL A 79 5.29 -15.62 -7.42
C VAL A 79 6.33 -15.13 -8.43
N TRP A 80 6.36 -13.84 -8.70
CA TRP A 80 7.38 -13.22 -9.53
C TRP A 80 7.54 -11.73 -9.18
N VAL A 81 8.74 -11.22 -9.43
CA VAL A 81 9.09 -9.79 -9.37
C VAL A 81 9.82 -9.44 -10.65
N ASP A 82 9.40 -8.38 -11.32
CA ASP A 82 10.05 -7.82 -12.49
C ASP A 82 10.12 -6.30 -12.36
N GLN A 83 11.33 -5.78 -12.18
CA GLN A 83 11.61 -4.37 -11.87
C GLN A 83 10.75 -3.85 -10.70
N GLN A 84 9.74 -3.04 -10.99
CA GLN A 84 8.80 -2.48 -10.03
C GLN A 84 7.44 -3.19 -10.02
N ASN A 85 7.30 -4.31 -10.70
CA ASN A 85 6.04 -5.05 -10.75
C ASN A 85 6.22 -6.40 -10.07
N ALA A 86 5.13 -6.88 -9.46
CA ALA A 86 5.09 -8.21 -8.86
C ALA A 86 3.73 -8.85 -9.09
N GLY A 87 3.75 -10.18 -9.21
CA GLY A 87 2.55 -11.00 -9.15
C GLY A 87 2.47 -11.69 -7.80
N ILE A 88 1.30 -11.60 -7.18
CA ILE A 88 0.99 -12.23 -5.90
C ILE A 88 -0.15 -13.22 -6.15
N GLU A 89 0.06 -14.48 -5.81
CA GLU A 89 -0.95 -15.52 -5.84
C GLU A 89 -1.61 -15.61 -4.46
N PHE A 90 -2.93 -15.62 -4.41
CA PHE A 90 -3.66 -15.76 -3.15
C PHE A 90 -3.66 -17.23 -2.70
N GLY A 91 -3.63 -17.45 -1.38
CA GLY A 91 -3.64 -18.80 -0.80
C GLY A 91 -4.99 -19.54 -0.97
N ALA A 92 -6.06 -18.81 -1.27
CA ALA A 92 -7.38 -19.31 -1.60
C ALA A 92 -8.03 -18.38 -2.63
N ASP A 93 -8.93 -18.93 -3.45
CA ASP A 93 -9.67 -18.13 -4.43
C ASP A 93 -10.53 -17.09 -3.71
N LEU A 94 -10.44 -15.83 -4.15
CA LEU A 94 -11.28 -14.77 -3.61
C LEU A 94 -12.73 -14.99 -4.00
N GLU A 95 -13.62 -14.92 -3.03
CA GLU A 95 -15.04 -14.89 -3.29
C GLU A 95 -15.42 -13.69 -4.15
N ARG A 96 -16.44 -13.88 -5.00
CA ARG A 96 -16.93 -12.84 -5.91
C ARG A 96 -17.25 -11.53 -5.22
N ASP A 97 -17.84 -11.58 -4.03
CA ASP A 97 -18.19 -10.39 -3.26
C ASP A 97 -16.97 -9.66 -2.71
N ALA A 98 -15.90 -10.37 -2.34
CA ALA A 98 -14.64 -9.77 -1.95
C ALA A 98 -13.98 -9.08 -3.14
N LEU A 99 -13.98 -9.72 -4.31
CA LEU A 99 -13.47 -9.15 -5.55
C LEU A 99 -14.26 -7.88 -5.95
N LEU A 100 -15.58 -7.91 -5.87
CA LEU A 100 -16.43 -6.75 -6.15
C LEU A 100 -16.14 -5.58 -5.20
N ARG A 101 -16.02 -5.82 -3.90
CA ARG A 101 -15.64 -4.76 -2.92
C ARG A 101 -14.32 -4.08 -3.26
N VAL A 102 -13.34 -4.84 -3.75
CA VAL A 102 -12.04 -4.30 -4.16
C VAL A 102 -12.14 -3.51 -5.46
N THR A 103 -12.98 -3.96 -6.40
CA THR A 103 -13.11 -3.37 -7.75
C THR A 103 -14.10 -2.22 -7.83
N GLU A 104 -15.15 -2.22 -7.00
CA GLU A 104 -16.15 -1.15 -7.00
C GLU A 104 -15.53 0.18 -6.60
N ARG A 105 -15.82 1.22 -7.37
CA ARG A 105 -15.59 2.61 -6.98
C ARG A 105 -16.60 2.96 -5.88
N LEU A 106 -16.21 2.73 -4.64
CA LEU A 106 -17.05 3.19 -3.53
C LEU A 106 -17.14 4.70 -3.56
N ALA A 107 -18.38 5.18 -3.58
CA ALA A 107 -18.71 6.59 -3.44
C ALA A 107 -18.00 7.22 -2.23
N PRO A 108 -17.59 8.51 -2.28
CA PRO A 108 -16.65 9.14 -1.33
C PRO A 108 -17.19 9.38 0.09
N ALA A 109 -18.35 8.83 0.44
CA ALA A 109 -18.97 9.06 1.74
C ALA A 109 -18.39 8.11 2.81
N ARG A 110 -17.48 8.61 3.62
CA ARG A 110 -16.96 8.07 4.90
C ARG A 110 -15.73 7.17 4.90
N ARG A 111 -15.05 6.88 3.77
CA ARG A 111 -13.78 6.14 3.80
C ARG A 111 -12.58 7.09 3.74
N ARG A 112 -11.52 6.77 4.46
CA ARG A 112 -10.26 7.53 4.43
C ARG A 112 -9.77 7.60 2.99
N ALA A 113 -9.45 8.81 2.51
CA ALA A 113 -9.06 9.05 1.13
C ALA A 113 -7.71 8.40 0.74
N SER A 114 -6.90 7.97 1.73
CA SER A 114 -5.57 7.38 1.50
C SER A 114 -5.30 6.30 2.54
N PRO A 115 -4.80 5.12 2.12
CA PRO A 115 -4.38 4.07 3.04
C PRO A 115 -3.24 4.58 3.93
N ARG A 116 -3.16 4.03 5.16
CA ARG A 116 -2.13 4.33 6.14
C ARG A 116 -1.28 3.11 6.38
N ALA A 117 0.03 3.29 6.35
CA ALA A 117 0.99 2.27 6.75
C ALA A 117 1.50 2.57 8.16
N ASP A 118 1.55 1.54 8.99
CA ASP A 118 2.22 1.60 10.28
C ASP A 118 3.70 1.89 10.06
N ALA A 119 4.27 2.73 10.89
CA ALA A 119 5.65 3.16 10.79
C ALA A 119 6.18 3.52 12.17
N SER A 120 7.47 3.25 12.41
CA SER A 120 8.17 3.70 13.61
C SER A 120 9.41 4.46 13.16
N ALA A 121 9.46 5.75 13.41
CA ALA A 121 10.59 6.60 13.08
C ALA A 121 10.53 7.89 13.89
N ARG A 122 11.71 8.49 14.08
CA ARG A 122 11.80 9.80 14.73
C ARG A 122 11.12 10.87 13.87
N ALA A 123 10.23 11.63 14.50
CA ALA A 123 9.55 12.78 13.90
C ALA A 123 9.96 14.06 14.59
N ILE A 124 10.22 15.13 13.85
CA ILE A 124 10.51 16.47 14.38
C ILE A 124 9.40 17.40 13.91
N LEU A 125 8.69 18.02 14.84
CA LEU A 125 7.66 19.02 14.58
C LEU A 125 8.15 20.39 15.03
N ARG A 126 8.12 21.36 14.14
CA ARG A 126 8.46 22.74 14.44
C ARG A 126 7.23 23.63 14.28
N THR A 127 6.95 24.41 15.30
CA THR A 127 5.95 25.50 15.30
C THR A 127 6.65 26.84 15.37
N ALA A 128 5.91 27.96 15.39
CA ALA A 128 6.48 29.27 15.68
C ALA A 128 7.14 29.29 17.07
N GLY A 129 8.46 29.16 17.10
CA GLY A 129 9.28 29.24 18.31
C GLY A 129 9.47 27.98 19.14
N ARG A 130 8.91 26.83 18.75
CA ARG A 130 9.08 25.57 19.48
C ARG A 130 9.38 24.39 18.58
N THR A 131 10.25 23.49 19.04
CA THR A 131 10.54 22.21 18.39
C THR A 131 10.14 21.07 19.32
N TYR A 132 9.42 20.10 18.76
CA TYR A 132 9.02 18.88 19.45
C TYR A 132 9.65 17.70 18.73
N VAL A 133 10.04 16.69 19.50
CA VAL A 133 10.49 15.40 18.99
C VAL A 133 9.47 14.36 19.42
N GLY A 134 9.06 13.53 18.47
CA GLY A 134 8.09 12.47 18.69
C GLY A 134 8.43 11.26 17.84
N GLU A 135 7.55 10.30 17.86
CA GLU A 135 7.65 9.06 17.09
C GLU A 135 6.48 8.93 16.10
N LEU A 136 6.81 8.72 14.84
CA LEU A 136 5.84 8.38 13.79
C LEU A 136 5.19 7.04 14.12
N ARG A 137 3.87 6.94 14.07
CA ARG A 137 3.10 5.72 14.30
C ARG A 137 2.43 5.20 13.03
N ASP A 138 1.93 6.10 12.22
CA ASP A 138 1.43 5.77 10.88
C ASP A 138 1.61 6.95 9.91
N ILE A 139 1.67 6.63 8.62
CA ILE A 139 1.79 7.63 7.56
C ILE A 139 0.90 7.24 6.37
N SER A 140 0.39 8.27 5.69
CA SER A 140 -0.35 8.16 4.43
C SER A 140 0.03 9.30 3.50
N ALA A 141 -0.48 9.32 2.27
CA ALA A 141 -0.24 10.43 1.35
C ALA A 141 -0.76 11.78 1.89
N THR A 142 -1.75 11.79 2.76
CA THR A 142 -2.43 13.01 3.22
C THR A 142 -2.15 13.38 4.67
N GLY A 143 -1.39 12.57 5.42
CA GLY A 143 -1.12 12.86 6.82
C GLY A 143 -0.38 11.78 7.57
N ALA A 144 -0.12 12.03 8.85
CA ALA A 144 0.59 11.13 9.73
C ALA A 144 -0.01 11.13 11.14
N LYS A 145 0.19 10.05 11.89
CA LYS A 145 -0.03 9.99 13.33
C LYS A 145 1.32 9.96 14.03
N ILE A 146 1.49 10.85 15.00
CA ILE A 146 2.74 11.00 15.75
C ILE A 146 2.45 10.92 17.23
N ASP A 147 3.27 10.17 17.93
CA ASP A 147 3.35 10.14 19.37
C ASP A 147 4.31 11.25 19.82
N LEU A 148 3.78 12.29 20.44
CA LEU A 148 4.57 13.42 20.96
C LEU A 148 4.85 13.32 22.46
N GLY A 149 4.30 12.32 23.15
CA GLY A 149 4.30 12.26 24.61
C GLY A 149 3.49 13.40 25.28
N ARG A 150 2.76 14.20 24.51
CA ARG A 150 1.98 15.35 24.96
C ARG A 150 0.95 15.77 23.92
N SER A 151 -0.06 16.49 24.37
CA SER A 151 -1.07 17.06 23.49
C SER A 151 -0.53 18.26 22.69
N ALA A 152 -1.15 18.52 21.52
CA ALA A 152 -0.95 19.71 20.71
C ALA A 152 -2.31 20.33 20.37
N GLU A 153 -2.32 21.62 20.07
CA GLU A 153 -3.54 22.36 19.78
C GLU A 153 -4.03 22.06 18.37
N PRO A 154 -5.26 21.52 18.20
CA PRO A 154 -5.87 21.34 16.89
C PRO A 154 -5.95 22.66 16.10
N GLY A 155 -5.71 22.59 14.80
CA GLY A 155 -5.66 23.76 13.91
C GLY A 155 -4.27 24.39 13.80
N SER A 156 -3.33 24.09 14.69
CA SER A 156 -1.97 24.65 14.65
C SER A 156 -1.23 24.21 13.40
N ALA A 157 -0.53 25.16 12.74
CA ALA A 157 0.39 24.86 11.65
C ALA A 157 1.74 24.40 12.19
N VAL A 158 2.28 23.34 11.60
CA VAL A 158 3.56 22.74 11.96
C VAL A 158 4.38 22.42 10.74
N MET A 159 5.72 22.50 10.85
CA MET A 159 6.64 21.90 9.90
C MET A 159 7.05 20.53 10.41
N VAL A 160 6.81 19.50 9.64
CA VAL A 160 7.14 18.11 9.99
C VAL A 160 8.36 17.67 9.20
N THR A 161 9.33 17.10 9.90
CA THR A 161 10.51 16.44 9.30
C THR A 161 10.48 14.98 9.72
N LEU A 162 10.47 14.08 8.74
CA LEU A 162 10.55 12.63 8.87
C LEU A 162 11.79 12.12 8.11
N PRO A 163 12.28 10.91 8.38
CA PRO A 163 13.37 10.32 7.59
C PRO A 163 13.03 10.30 6.10
N GLU A 164 14.02 10.59 5.27
CA GLU A 164 13.92 10.61 3.79
C GLU A 164 12.84 11.56 3.21
N LEU A 165 12.16 12.34 4.07
CA LEU A 165 11.20 13.35 3.64
C LEU A 165 11.78 14.75 3.77
N PRO A 166 11.57 15.64 2.78
CA PRO A 166 11.77 17.06 3.01
C PRO A 166 10.84 17.54 4.13
N SER A 167 11.21 18.62 4.81
CA SER A 167 10.30 19.24 5.77
C SER A 167 9.01 19.67 5.08
N VAL A 168 7.87 19.20 5.55
CA VAL A 168 6.56 19.46 4.95
C VAL A 168 5.68 20.23 5.91
N LYS A 169 4.89 21.15 5.38
CA LYS A 169 3.90 21.88 6.15
C LYS A 169 2.67 21.01 6.39
N ALA A 170 2.21 21.00 7.62
CA ALA A 170 1.05 20.23 8.06
C ALA A 170 0.24 21.02 9.08
N TYR A 171 -0.97 20.53 9.35
CA TYR A 171 -1.86 21.08 10.37
C TYR A 171 -2.26 19.98 11.35
N VAL A 172 -2.30 20.29 12.63
CA VAL A 172 -2.84 19.39 13.66
C VAL A 172 -4.35 19.25 13.43
N ARG A 173 -4.82 18.08 13.07
CA ARG A 173 -6.26 17.80 12.83
C ARG A 173 -6.97 17.38 14.09
N TRP A 174 -6.29 16.64 14.93
CA TRP A 174 -6.78 16.17 16.23
C TRP A 174 -5.60 15.88 17.16
N ALA A 175 -5.86 15.94 18.45
CA ALA A 175 -4.96 15.52 19.50
C ALA A 175 -5.74 14.67 20.51
N ASP A 176 -5.14 13.56 20.94
CA ASP A 176 -5.72 12.63 21.90
C ASP A 176 -4.59 12.14 22.83
N GLY A 177 -4.56 12.66 24.05
CA GLY A 177 -3.48 12.40 25.01
C GLY A 177 -2.11 12.77 24.42
N GLN A 178 -1.27 11.76 24.22
CA GLN A 178 0.08 11.91 23.68
C GLN A 178 0.13 11.87 22.14
N TYR A 179 -0.95 11.47 21.49
CA TYR A 179 -1.01 11.30 20.04
C TYR A 179 -1.54 12.54 19.34
N VAL A 180 -0.96 12.86 18.21
CA VAL A 180 -1.43 13.91 17.31
C VAL A 180 -1.61 13.38 15.92
N GLY A 181 -2.73 13.74 15.29
CA GLY A 181 -2.99 13.47 13.88
C GLY A 181 -2.73 14.71 13.06
N LEU A 182 -1.85 14.60 12.09
CA LEU A 182 -1.45 15.65 11.17
C LEU A 182 -2.08 15.47 9.80
N ALA A 183 -2.52 16.57 9.19
CA ALA A 183 -2.84 16.63 7.78
C ALA A 183 -1.77 17.42 7.05
N PHE A 184 -1.16 16.84 6.02
CA PHE A 184 -0.22 17.55 5.17
C PHE A 184 -0.95 18.62 4.33
N GLU A 185 -0.34 19.79 4.15
CA GLU A 185 -0.91 20.84 3.32
C GLU A 185 -1.04 20.38 1.86
N THR A 186 -0.06 19.61 1.37
CA THR A 186 -0.06 18.99 0.06
C THR A 186 0.15 17.50 0.19
N PRO A 187 -0.64 16.66 -0.50
CA PRO A 187 -0.43 15.21 -0.48
C PRO A 187 0.97 14.83 -0.94
N LEU A 188 1.60 13.90 -0.23
CA LEU A 188 2.94 13.42 -0.54
C LEU A 188 2.90 12.37 -1.66
N PRO A 189 3.86 12.41 -2.60
CA PRO A 189 4.04 11.34 -3.58
C PRO A 189 4.31 9.99 -2.91
N MET A 190 3.74 8.91 -3.46
CA MET A 190 3.86 7.57 -2.89
C MET A 190 5.31 7.07 -2.82
N GLN A 191 6.15 7.48 -3.79
CA GLN A 191 7.58 7.14 -3.80
C GLN A 191 8.31 7.69 -2.57
N ILE A 192 7.99 8.91 -2.18
CA ILE A 192 8.60 9.57 -1.02
C ILE A 192 8.17 8.88 0.27
N ILE A 193 6.88 8.52 0.39
CA ILE A 193 6.37 7.81 1.56
C ILE A 193 6.99 6.41 1.66
N ALA A 194 7.14 5.72 0.53
CA ALA A 194 7.77 4.41 0.48
C ALA A 194 9.26 4.47 0.90
N ALA A 195 9.98 5.53 0.51
CA ALA A 195 11.36 5.75 0.97
C ALA A 195 11.41 5.96 2.49
N CYS A 196 10.49 6.74 3.05
CA CYS A 196 10.36 6.92 4.49
C CYS A 196 10.11 5.58 5.21
N LEU A 197 9.16 4.78 4.72
CA LEU A 197 8.84 3.47 5.28
C LEU A 197 10.02 2.49 5.21
N GLY A 198 10.79 2.50 4.13
CA GLY A 198 11.98 1.67 3.98
C GLY A 198 13.05 1.96 5.03
N ARG A 199 13.11 3.18 5.57
CA ARG A 199 14.00 3.55 6.68
C ARG A 199 13.42 3.27 8.07
N CYS A 200 12.10 3.26 8.18
CA CYS A 200 11.44 3.01 9.47
C CYS A 200 11.70 1.59 10.02
N VAL A 201 11.99 0.64 9.13
CA VAL A 201 12.21 -0.77 9.49
C VAL A 201 13.63 -1.05 10.02
N ASN A 202 14.59 -0.20 9.72
CA ASN A 202 16.00 -0.41 10.11
C ASN A 202 16.33 0.06 11.54
N VAL A 203 15.35 0.53 12.32
CA VAL A 203 15.57 1.05 13.68
C VAL A 203 15.17 0.05 14.78
N SER A 204 14.60 -1.11 14.40
CA SER A 204 14.17 -2.16 15.34
C SER A 204 15.09 -3.39 15.26
N GLY A 205 16.40 -3.17 15.18
CA GLY A 205 17.45 -4.17 15.32
C GLY A 205 18.18 -4.03 16.64
#